data_53e72a6ee99c8617ddf9fb44ecfffcfe
#
_entry.id   53e72a6ee99c8617ddf9fb44ecfffcfe
#
_cell.length_a   1.000
_cell.length_b   1.000
_cell.length_c   1.000
_cell.angle_alpha   90.00
_cell.angle_beta   90.00
_cell.angle_gamma   90.00
#
_symmetry.space_group_name_H-M   'P 1'
#
loop_
_entity.id
_entity.type
_entity.pdbx_description
1 polymer ?
#
loop_
_entity_poly.entity_id
_entity_poly.type
_entity_poly.pdbx_seq_one_letter_code
_entity_poly.pdbx_strand_id
1 'polypeptide(L)'
;MKQLLFVLVAITLFSCKEDSKVEEAVAKIPIEFKVERFDQVFYQSKPEDLNKIKAQYPFFFPAGNPDSIWVNKLQNPLLKELYKEVQMKYPTLGPVEADMEKMFAYVQYYFPKYKTPRVITLISEVDTEAKAFYVDTLALVYLDCYLGKDHRFYVDFPEYKKAELEENQILPNLVSTFCYGKIAPPTDRTLLSAMIYYGKELYVKDKLIPFYSDAVKIGYTETQLQFCQANEYYMWSNLVEN
;
A
#
# COMPACT_ATOMS: atom_id res chain seq x y z
N MET A 1 29.12 22.10 29.84
CA MET A 1 28.95 20.78 29.25
C MET A 1 27.92 19.89 29.98
N LYS A 2 28.00 19.72 31.31
CA LYS A 2 27.00 18.89 32.07
C LYS A 2 25.55 19.39 31.96
N GLN A 3 25.31 20.72 31.97
CA GLN A 3 23.97 21.30 31.82
C GLN A 3 23.38 21.13 30.41
N LEU A 4 24.24 21.17 29.36
CA LEU A 4 23.81 20.93 27.97
C LEU A 4 23.38 19.47 27.75
N LEU A 5 24.08 18.53 28.39
CA LEU A 5 23.74 17.09 28.35
C LEU A 5 22.40 16.79 29.02
N PHE A 6 22.07 17.51 30.14
CA PHE A 6 20.79 17.34 30.83
C PHE A 6 19.59 17.86 29.99
N VAL A 7 19.78 18.95 29.24
CA VAL A 7 18.74 19.48 28.33
C VAL A 7 18.52 18.55 27.17
N LEU A 8 19.57 17.95 26.61
CA LEU A 8 19.46 16.99 25.50
C LEU A 8 18.71 15.72 25.92
N VAL A 9 18.98 15.17 27.12
CA VAL A 9 18.28 14.00 27.68
C VAL A 9 16.82 14.32 28.01
N ALA A 10 16.51 15.55 28.44
CA ALA A 10 15.14 15.95 28.70
C ALA A 10 14.27 16.05 27.43
N ILE A 11 14.86 16.46 26.28
CA ILE A 11 14.16 16.55 25.00
C ILE A 11 13.80 15.15 24.45
N THR A 12 14.67 14.16 24.64
CA THR A 12 14.38 12.77 24.21
C THR A 12 13.26 12.10 25.00
N LEU A 13 13.03 12.49 26.24
CA LEU A 13 11.95 11.95 27.08
C LEU A 13 10.56 12.53 26.73
N PHE A 14 10.49 13.68 26.07
CA PHE A 14 9.21 14.27 25.63
C PHE A 14 8.69 13.65 24.32
N SER A 15 9.56 13.20 23.40
CA SER A 15 9.15 12.58 22.13
C SER A 15 8.38 11.27 22.35
N CYS A 16 8.86 10.38 23.22
CA CYS A 16 8.16 9.13 23.54
C CYS A 16 6.76 9.29 24.18
N LYS A 17 6.49 10.44 24.81
CA LYS A 17 5.18 10.71 25.44
C LYS A 17 4.10 11.15 24.43
N GLU A 18 4.49 11.70 23.32
CA GLU A 18 3.55 12.19 22.30
C GLU A 18 3.03 11.04 21.45
N ASP A 19 3.91 10.15 21.02
CA ASP A 19 3.55 8.97 20.23
C ASP A 19 2.64 8.00 21.02
N SER A 20 2.91 7.77 22.31
CA SER A 20 2.05 6.94 23.16
C SER A 20 0.64 7.51 23.34
N LYS A 21 0.48 8.84 23.38
CA LYS A 21 -0.84 9.49 23.46
C LYS A 21 -1.62 9.35 22.15
N VAL A 22 -0.92 9.41 21.01
CA VAL A 22 -1.54 9.19 19.69
C VAL A 22 -2.03 7.75 19.58
N GLU A 23 -1.20 6.77 19.95
CA GLU A 23 -1.59 5.36 19.94
C GLU A 23 -2.81 5.08 20.84
N GLU A 24 -2.83 5.63 22.06
CA GLU A 24 -3.98 5.51 22.96
C GLU A 24 -5.26 6.14 22.39
N ALA A 25 -5.14 7.26 21.70
CA ALA A 25 -6.26 7.94 21.09
C ALA A 25 -6.79 7.16 19.88
N VAL A 26 -5.88 6.67 19.02
CA VAL A 26 -6.18 5.87 17.83
C VAL A 26 -6.85 4.55 18.21
N ALA A 27 -6.37 3.87 19.25
CA ALA A 27 -6.95 2.61 19.72
C ALA A 27 -8.42 2.71 20.18
N LYS A 28 -8.91 3.91 20.43
CA LYS A 28 -10.31 4.18 20.83
C LYS A 28 -11.22 4.48 19.64
N ILE A 29 -10.68 4.63 18.43
CA ILE A 29 -11.46 4.94 17.23
C ILE A 29 -12.04 3.63 16.70
N PRO A 30 -13.37 3.45 16.71
CA PRO A 30 -13.98 2.25 16.15
C PRO A 30 -13.90 2.31 14.62
N ILE A 31 -13.34 1.26 14.03
CA ILE A 31 -13.28 1.10 12.58
C ILE A 31 -14.12 -0.10 12.20
N GLU A 32 -15.12 0.14 11.38
CA GLU A 32 -15.96 -0.91 10.82
C GLU A 32 -15.78 -0.92 9.30
N PHE A 33 -15.28 -2.02 8.77
CA PHE A 33 -15.20 -2.27 7.34
C PHE A 33 -15.28 -3.77 7.06
N LYS A 34 -15.52 -4.10 5.82
CA LYS A 34 -15.50 -5.47 5.32
C LYS A 34 -14.73 -5.50 4.02
N VAL A 35 -13.83 -6.48 3.89
CA VAL A 35 -13.18 -6.73 2.61
C VAL A 35 -14.10 -7.50 1.69
N GLU A 36 -14.37 -6.93 0.53
CA GLU A 36 -15.13 -7.56 -0.53
C GLU A 36 -14.18 -8.30 -1.47
N ARG A 37 -14.25 -9.61 -1.47
CA ARG A 37 -13.42 -10.49 -2.29
C ARG A 37 -13.97 -10.57 -3.72
N PHE A 38 -13.85 -9.45 -4.49
CA PHE A 38 -14.27 -9.45 -5.89
C PHE A 38 -13.48 -10.46 -6.73
N ASP A 39 -12.21 -10.71 -6.39
CA ASP A 39 -11.40 -11.78 -6.96
C ASP A 39 -12.13 -13.14 -6.88
N GLN A 40 -12.76 -13.46 -5.74
CA GLN A 40 -13.54 -14.69 -5.58
C GLN A 40 -14.88 -14.60 -6.30
N VAL A 41 -15.61 -13.50 -6.12
CA VAL A 41 -16.92 -13.29 -6.77
C VAL A 41 -16.81 -13.45 -8.27
N PHE A 42 -15.76 -12.87 -8.88
CA PHE A 42 -15.57 -12.93 -10.34
C PHE A 42 -15.11 -14.32 -10.79
N TYR A 43 -13.99 -14.82 -10.28
CA TYR A 43 -13.39 -16.06 -10.83
C TYR A 43 -14.11 -17.37 -10.42
N GLN A 44 -14.99 -17.33 -9.41
CA GLN A 44 -15.86 -18.46 -9.07
C GLN A 44 -17.18 -18.47 -9.86
N SER A 45 -17.48 -17.39 -10.56
CA SER A 45 -18.72 -17.24 -11.32
C SER A 45 -18.66 -17.95 -12.68
N LYS A 46 -19.84 -18.18 -13.23
CA LYS A 46 -20.02 -18.64 -14.60
C LYS A 46 -20.33 -17.46 -15.52
N PRO A 47 -20.17 -17.59 -16.85
CA PRO A 47 -20.53 -16.53 -17.79
C PRO A 47 -22.00 -16.05 -17.65
N GLU A 48 -22.92 -16.94 -17.25
CA GLU A 48 -24.33 -16.62 -17.06
C GLU A 48 -24.57 -15.66 -15.88
N ASP A 49 -23.63 -15.62 -14.90
CA ASP A 49 -23.72 -14.76 -13.71
C ASP A 49 -23.22 -13.32 -13.99
N LEU A 50 -22.63 -13.06 -15.14
CA LEU A 50 -21.96 -11.79 -15.46
C LEU A 50 -22.86 -10.57 -15.27
N ASN A 51 -24.12 -10.64 -15.67
CA ASN A 51 -25.08 -9.53 -15.49
C ASN A 51 -25.34 -9.20 -14.03
N LYS A 52 -25.36 -10.21 -13.15
CA LYS A 52 -25.51 -10.03 -11.71
C LYS A 52 -24.29 -9.36 -11.11
N ILE A 53 -23.09 -9.78 -11.51
CA ILE A 53 -21.82 -9.20 -11.06
C ILE A 53 -21.72 -7.74 -11.51
N LYS A 54 -22.05 -7.45 -12.77
CA LYS A 54 -22.08 -6.08 -13.33
C LYS A 54 -23.02 -5.16 -12.56
N ALA A 55 -24.18 -5.69 -12.15
CA ALA A 55 -25.14 -4.91 -11.33
C ALA A 55 -24.59 -4.60 -9.92
N GLN A 56 -23.79 -5.52 -9.34
CA GLN A 56 -23.22 -5.36 -8.00
C GLN A 56 -21.96 -4.48 -8.00
N TYR A 57 -21.14 -4.53 -9.07
CA TYR A 57 -19.86 -3.82 -9.20
C TYR A 57 -19.78 -3.03 -10.52
N PRO A 58 -20.72 -2.12 -10.81
CA PRO A 58 -20.84 -1.48 -12.13
C PRO A 58 -19.56 -0.70 -12.54
N PHE A 59 -18.80 -0.20 -11.59
CA PHE A 59 -17.57 0.57 -11.82
C PHE A 59 -16.40 -0.26 -12.36
N PHE A 60 -16.44 -1.60 -12.23
CA PHE A 60 -15.44 -2.48 -12.85
C PHE A 60 -15.80 -2.85 -14.31
N PHE A 61 -16.99 -2.48 -14.78
CA PHE A 61 -17.50 -2.84 -16.09
C PHE A 61 -17.87 -1.58 -16.90
N PRO A 62 -16.87 -0.84 -17.41
CA PRO A 62 -17.13 0.40 -18.13
C PRO A 62 -18.09 0.21 -19.30
N ALA A 63 -19.00 1.15 -19.49
CA ALA A 63 -19.92 1.16 -20.61
C ALA A 63 -19.16 1.16 -21.95
N GLY A 64 -19.64 0.38 -22.91
CA GLY A 64 -19.00 0.25 -24.22
C GLY A 64 -18.05 -0.95 -24.37
N ASN A 65 -17.64 -1.56 -23.29
CA ASN A 65 -16.87 -2.82 -23.37
C ASN A 65 -17.82 -4.01 -23.58
N PRO A 66 -17.61 -4.84 -24.61
CA PRO A 66 -18.45 -6.01 -24.85
C PRO A 66 -18.25 -7.08 -23.76
N ASP A 67 -19.31 -7.82 -23.46
CA ASP A 67 -19.30 -8.86 -22.42
C ASP A 67 -18.27 -9.97 -22.71
N SER A 68 -17.93 -10.18 -23.99
CA SER A 68 -16.93 -11.16 -24.41
C SER A 68 -15.56 -10.95 -23.75
N ILE A 69 -15.17 -9.72 -23.42
CA ILE A 69 -13.92 -9.42 -22.71
C ILE A 69 -13.93 -10.13 -21.35
N TRP A 70 -15.01 -10.00 -20.60
CA TRP A 70 -15.16 -10.54 -19.25
C TRP A 70 -15.34 -12.06 -19.28
N VAL A 71 -16.13 -12.55 -20.24
CA VAL A 71 -16.27 -14.00 -20.48
C VAL A 71 -14.93 -14.65 -20.82
N ASN A 72 -14.14 -14.02 -21.69
CA ASN A 72 -12.81 -14.51 -22.03
C ASN A 72 -11.88 -14.53 -20.79
N LYS A 73 -11.93 -13.50 -19.93
CA LYS A 73 -11.17 -13.50 -18.67
C LYS A 73 -11.59 -14.64 -17.74
N LEU A 74 -12.89 -14.88 -17.57
CA LEU A 74 -13.42 -15.99 -16.79
C LEU A 74 -12.99 -17.38 -17.31
N GLN A 75 -12.81 -17.50 -18.61
CA GLN A 75 -12.46 -18.78 -19.24
C GLN A 75 -10.95 -18.96 -19.43
N ASN A 76 -10.15 -17.92 -19.31
CA ASN A 76 -8.71 -17.95 -19.54
C ASN A 76 -8.00 -18.89 -18.54
N PRO A 77 -7.32 -19.96 -19.02
CA PRO A 77 -6.65 -20.91 -18.14
C PRO A 77 -5.56 -20.27 -17.26
N LEU A 78 -4.79 -19.33 -17.82
CA LEU A 78 -3.71 -18.64 -17.11
C LEU A 78 -4.26 -17.77 -15.97
N LEU A 79 -5.36 -17.05 -16.20
CA LEU A 79 -5.99 -16.24 -15.16
C LEU A 79 -6.64 -17.11 -14.06
N LYS A 80 -7.17 -18.27 -14.44
CA LYS A 80 -7.65 -19.26 -13.45
C LYS A 80 -6.50 -19.83 -12.61
N GLU A 81 -5.35 -20.02 -13.21
CA GLU A 81 -4.14 -20.46 -12.50
C GLU A 81 -3.67 -19.38 -11.54
N LEU A 82 -3.56 -18.13 -12.00
CA LEU A 82 -3.23 -16.97 -11.18
C LEU A 82 -4.20 -16.81 -10.01
N TYR A 83 -5.51 -16.95 -10.26
CA TYR A 83 -6.53 -16.93 -9.21
C TYR A 83 -6.28 -18.04 -8.16
N LYS A 84 -5.91 -19.26 -8.56
CA LYS A 84 -5.58 -20.33 -7.61
C LYS A 84 -4.39 -19.98 -6.73
N GLU A 85 -3.33 -19.37 -7.29
CA GLU A 85 -2.17 -18.91 -6.52
C GLU A 85 -2.58 -17.85 -5.50
N VAL A 86 -3.44 -16.91 -5.90
CA VAL A 86 -4.00 -15.92 -4.99
C VAL A 86 -4.80 -16.58 -3.86
N GLN A 87 -5.64 -17.59 -4.16
CA GLN A 87 -6.40 -18.28 -3.12
C GLN A 87 -5.52 -19.13 -2.19
N MET A 88 -4.41 -19.70 -2.69
CA MET A 88 -3.44 -20.42 -1.84
C MET A 88 -2.70 -19.48 -0.90
N LYS A 89 -2.30 -18.32 -1.37
CA LYS A 89 -1.62 -17.29 -0.54
C LYS A 89 -2.58 -16.60 0.41
N TYR A 90 -3.79 -16.28 -0.05
CA TYR A 90 -4.81 -15.50 0.66
C TYR A 90 -6.14 -16.27 0.81
N PRO A 91 -6.15 -17.42 1.51
CA PRO A 91 -7.41 -18.09 1.84
C PRO A 91 -8.30 -17.20 2.72
N THR A 92 -7.66 -16.42 3.58
CA THR A 92 -8.24 -15.32 4.36
C THR A 92 -7.28 -14.12 4.32
N LEU A 93 -7.77 -12.95 4.68
CA LEU A 93 -6.96 -11.72 4.75
C LEU A 93 -6.76 -11.23 6.19
N GLY A 94 -7.04 -12.08 7.19
CA GLY A 94 -7.07 -11.69 8.59
C GLY A 94 -5.90 -10.80 9.08
N PRO A 95 -4.63 -11.15 8.83
CA PRO A 95 -3.51 -10.29 9.21
C PRO A 95 -3.53 -8.93 8.48
N VAL A 96 -3.79 -8.93 7.17
CA VAL A 96 -3.85 -7.72 6.34
C VAL A 96 -5.05 -6.86 6.75
N GLU A 97 -6.21 -7.47 7.04
CA GLU A 97 -7.40 -6.77 7.54
C GLU A 97 -7.14 -6.09 8.89
N ALA A 98 -6.45 -6.77 9.82
CA ALA A 98 -6.10 -6.19 11.11
C ALA A 98 -5.14 -4.99 10.97
N ASP A 99 -4.21 -5.03 10.04
CA ASP A 99 -3.32 -3.91 9.78
C ASP A 99 -4.03 -2.77 9.03
N MET A 100 -4.96 -3.08 8.12
CA MET A 100 -5.84 -2.08 7.50
C MET A 100 -6.72 -1.38 8.53
N GLU A 101 -7.27 -2.11 9.50
CA GLU A 101 -8.07 -1.54 10.59
C GLU A 101 -7.29 -0.48 11.36
N LYS A 102 -6.05 -0.82 11.76
CA LYS A 102 -5.15 0.13 12.42
C LYS A 102 -4.85 1.34 11.52
N MET A 103 -4.48 1.11 10.25
CA MET A 103 -4.22 2.19 9.30
C MET A 103 -5.42 3.12 9.16
N PHE A 104 -6.65 2.60 9.01
CA PHE A 104 -7.85 3.42 8.90
C PHE A 104 -8.15 4.22 10.18
N ALA A 105 -7.83 3.66 11.36
CA ALA A 105 -7.94 4.39 12.61
C ALA A 105 -6.96 5.58 12.66
N TYR A 106 -5.71 5.41 12.20
CA TYR A 106 -4.77 6.51 12.03
C TYR A 106 -5.24 7.53 10.99
N VAL A 107 -5.77 7.06 9.84
CA VAL A 107 -6.36 7.96 8.84
C VAL A 107 -7.48 8.79 9.46
N GLN A 108 -8.39 8.19 10.21
CA GLN A 108 -9.50 8.91 10.83
C GLN A 108 -9.04 9.87 11.93
N TYR A 109 -7.99 9.52 12.66
CA TYR A 109 -7.38 10.41 13.66
C TYR A 109 -6.78 11.66 13.04
N TYR A 110 -5.94 11.52 12.00
CA TYR A 110 -5.28 12.67 11.37
C TYR A 110 -6.16 13.39 10.35
N PHE A 111 -7.12 12.69 9.77
CA PHE A 111 -8.02 13.21 8.74
C PHE A 111 -9.49 12.92 9.10
N PRO A 112 -10.06 13.54 10.13
CA PRO A 112 -11.38 13.18 10.67
C PRO A 112 -12.55 13.37 9.70
N LYS A 113 -12.35 14.04 8.57
CA LYS A 113 -13.35 14.17 7.51
C LYS A 113 -13.44 12.95 6.59
N TYR A 114 -12.40 12.09 6.59
CA TYR A 114 -12.39 10.87 5.80
C TYR A 114 -13.18 9.77 6.48
N LYS A 115 -13.96 9.07 5.69
CA LYS A 115 -14.70 7.89 6.14
C LYS A 115 -13.88 6.65 5.81
N THR A 116 -14.08 5.59 6.58
CA THR A 116 -13.52 4.27 6.26
C THR A 116 -13.93 3.87 4.85
N PRO A 117 -12.99 3.50 3.98
CA PRO A 117 -13.30 3.17 2.60
C PRO A 117 -13.97 1.80 2.48
N ARG A 118 -14.68 1.61 1.39
CA ARG A 118 -15.04 0.28 0.90
C ARG A 118 -13.79 -0.41 0.38
N VAL A 119 -13.44 -1.57 0.92
CA VAL A 119 -12.23 -2.31 0.56
C VAL A 119 -12.59 -3.46 -0.38
N ILE A 120 -11.97 -3.52 -1.55
CA ILE A 120 -12.24 -4.55 -2.56
C ILE A 120 -10.93 -5.15 -3.05
N THR A 121 -10.86 -6.49 -3.09
CA THR A 121 -9.71 -7.19 -3.67
C THR A 121 -9.98 -7.65 -5.09
N LEU A 122 -8.94 -7.61 -5.92
CA LEU A 122 -9.00 -7.91 -7.35
C LEU A 122 -7.79 -8.74 -7.80
N ILE A 123 -7.82 -9.10 -9.09
CA ILE A 123 -6.69 -9.63 -9.85
C ILE A 123 -6.50 -8.75 -11.08
N SER A 124 -5.27 -8.24 -11.29
CA SER A 124 -4.90 -7.29 -12.34
C SER A 124 -4.15 -7.91 -13.52
N GLU A 125 -3.86 -9.21 -13.48
CA GLU A 125 -2.93 -9.87 -14.40
C GLU A 125 -1.48 -9.43 -14.18
N VAL A 126 -1.14 -9.18 -12.89
CA VAL A 126 0.17 -8.73 -12.40
C VAL A 126 0.56 -7.35 -12.97
N ASP A 127 -0.37 -6.40 -12.94
CA ASP A 127 -0.05 -5.00 -13.27
C ASP A 127 0.74 -4.35 -12.13
N THR A 128 2.06 -4.29 -12.29
CA THR A 128 2.96 -3.74 -11.27
C THR A 128 2.88 -2.22 -11.09
N GLU A 129 2.22 -1.52 -12.01
CA GLU A 129 2.02 -0.06 -11.90
C GLU A 129 0.75 0.30 -11.12
N ALA A 130 -0.17 -0.66 -11.00
CA ALA A 130 -1.49 -0.47 -10.39
C ALA A 130 -1.75 -1.51 -9.29
N LYS A 131 -0.86 -1.60 -8.28
CA LYS A 131 -0.92 -2.65 -7.24
C LYS A 131 -1.98 -2.42 -6.17
N ALA A 132 -2.19 -1.18 -5.74
CA ALA A 132 -3.19 -0.80 -4.75
C ALA A 132 -3.61 0.66 -4.94
N PHE A 133 -4.86 0.97 -4.60
CA PHE A 133 -5.41 2.31 -4.64
C PHE A 133 -6.22 2.61 -3.39
N TYR A 134 -6.01 3.78 -2.81
CA TYR A 134 -6.88 4.33 -1.77
C TYR A 134 -7.27 5.76 -2.17
N VAL A 135 -8.46 5.91 -2.72
CA VAL A 135 -9.00 7.19 -3.19
C VAL A 135 -10.38 7.41 -2.57
N ASP A 136 -10.53 8.48 -1.83
CA ASP A 136 -11.76 8.89 -1.15
C ASP A 136 -12.39 7.76 -0.30
N THR A 137 -13.44 7.14 -0.80
CA THR A 137 -14.22 6.10 -0.11
C THR A 137 -13.98 4.70 -0.65
N LEU A 138 -12.93 4.51 -1.46
CA LEU A 138 -12.61 3.25 -2.10
C LEU A 138 -11.15 2.87 -1.90
N ALA A 139 -10.91 1.65 -1.43
CA ALA A 139 -9.60 1.02 -1.39
C ALA A 139 -9.61 -0.26 -2.23
N LEU A 140 -8.75 -0.34 -3.23
CA LEU A 140 -8.60 -1.50 -4.11
C LEU A 140 -7.24 -2.15 -3.86
N VAL A 141 -7.20 -3.46 -3.78
CA VAL A 141 -5.97 -4.23 -3.60
C VAL A 141 -5.92 -5.35 -4.63
N TYR A 142 -4.92 -5.33 -5.49
CA TYR A 142 -4.70 -6.36 -6.50
C TYR A 142 -3.80 -7.45 -5.92
N LEU A 143 -4.43 -8.51 -5.37
CA LEU A 143 -3.75 -9.54 -4.59
C LEU A 143 -2.70 -10.32 -5.37
N ASP A 144 -2.85 -10.42 -6.67
CA ASP A 144 -1.89 -11.05 -7.57
C ASP A 144 -0.57 -10.28 -7.72
N CYS A 145 -0.51 -9.05 -7.22
CA CYS A 145 0.73 -8.27 -7.10
C CYS A 145 1.46 -8.47 -5.77
N TYR A 146 1.00 -9.38 -4.88
CA TYR A 146 1.56 -9.55 -3.54
C TYR A 146 1.75 -11.03 -3.16
N LEU A 147 2.06 -11.89 -4.14
CA LEU A 147 2.25 -13.33 -3.92
C LEU A 147 3.60 -13.66 -3.29
N GLY A 148 4.51 -12.70 -3.21
CA GLY A 148 5.89 -12.85 -2.76
C GLY A 148 6.89 -12.72 -3.89
N LYS A 149 8.03 -12.05 -3.66
CA LYS A 149 9.02 -11.66 -4.68
C LYS A 149 9.53 -12.80 -5.54
N ASP A 150 9.60 -14.02 -4.99
CA ASP A 150 10.13 -15.20 -5.67
C ASP A 150 9.03 -16.02 -6.39
N HIS A 151 7.81 -15.46 -6.47
CA HIS A 151 6.70 -16.16 -7.10
C HIS A 151 6.92 -16.34 -8.60
N ARG A 152 6.56 -17.51 -9.14
CA ARG A 152 6.82 -17.90 -10.55
C ARG A 152 6.22 -16.96 -11.60
N PHE A 153 5.13 -16.27 -11.28
CA PHE A 153 4.56 -15.26 -12.18
C PHE A 153 5.38 -13.97 -12.24
N TYR A 154 6.43 -13.82 -11.42
CA TYR A 154 7.29 -12.63 -11.37
C TYR A 154 8.69 -12.88 -11.93
N VAL A 155 8.94 -14.05 -12.52
CA VAL A 155 10.28 -14.47 -12.97
C VAL A 155 10.92 -13.45 -13.93
N ASP A 156 10.13 -12.84 -14.79
CA ASP A 156 10.59 -11.90 -15.82
C ASP A 156 10.72 -10.45 -15.33
N PHE A 157 10.32 -10.16 -14.07
CA PHE A 157 10.44 -8.81 -13.53
C PHE A 157 11.84 -8.54 -12.97
N PRO A 158 12.34 -7.29 -13.11
CA PRO A 158 13.57 -6.88 -12.45
C PRO A 158 13.50 -7.00 -10.93
N GLU A 159 14.62 -7.29 -10.27
CA GLU A 159 14.68 -7.53 -8.83
C GLU A 159 14.12 -6.36 -7.99
N TYR A 160 14.34 -5.10 -8.43
CA TYR A 160 13.80 -3.95 -7.72
C TYR A 160 12.27 -3.88 -7.77
N LYS A 161 11.62 -4.39 -8.84
CA LYS A 161 10.16 -4.51 -8.91
C LYS A 161 9.65 -5.67 -8.05
N LYS A 162 10.34 -6.80 -8.08
CA LYS A 162 9.98 -7.98 -7.26
C LYS A 162 9.97 -7.65 -5.77
N ALA A 163 10.90 -6.82 -5.29
CA ALA A 163 10.98 -6.41 -3.89
C ALA A 163 9.69 -5.74 -3.38
N GLU A 164 8.92 -5.12 -4.27
CA GLU A 164 7.64 -4.47 -3.95
C GLU A 164 6.43 -5.41 -4.06
N LEU A 165 6.62 -6.67 -4.46
CA LEU A 165 5.54 -7.65 -4.67
C LEU A 165 5.36 -8.58 -3.45
N GLU A 166 5.62 -8.04 -2.26
CA GLU A 166 5.46 -8.71 -0.98
C GLU A 166 4.21 -8.23 -0.24
N GLU A 167 3.60 -9.10 0.56
CA GLU A 167 2.38 -8.80 1.32
C GLU A 167 2.51 -7.54 2.18
N ASN A 168 3.67 -7.34 2.80
CA ASN A 168 3.94 -6.17 3.64
C ASN A 168 3.97 -4.84 2.86
N GLN A 169 3.94 -4.88 1.52
CA GLN A 169 3.87 -3.69 0.67
C GLN A 169 2.42 -3.25 0.36
N ILE A 170 1.41 -4.01 0.78
CA ILE A 170 -0.01 -3.64 0.57
C ILE A 170 -0.31 -2.29 1.22
N LEU A 171 -0.02 -2.13 2.52
CA LEU A 171 -0.33 -0.89 3.22
C LEU A 171 0.54 0.30 2.77
N PRO A 172 1.87 0.18 2.62
CA PRO A 172 2.68 1.24 2.02
C PRO A 172 2.14 1.74 0.68
N ASN A 173 1.69 0.84 -0.21
CA ASN A 173 1.13 1.21 -1.51
C ASN A 173 -0.25 1.89 -1.37
N LEU A 174 -1.11 1.45 -0.45
CA LEU A 174 -2.36 2.13 -0.13
C LEU A 174 -2.12 3.56 0.38
N VAL A 175 -1.13 3.75 1.27
CA VAL A 175 -0.79 5.09 1.78
C VAL A 175 -0.19 5.96 0.67
N SER A 176 0.66 5.43 -0.21
CA SER A 176 1.19 6.17 -1.36
C SER A 176 0.06 6.73 -2.22
N THR A 177 -0.92 5.90 -2.57
CA THR A 177 -2.06 6.35 -3.40
C THR A 177 -3.03 7.24 -2.62
N PHE A 178 -3.17 7.08 -1.29
CA PHE A 178 -3.88 8.02 -0.43
C PHE A 178 -3.29 9.42 -0.48
N CYS A 179 -1.97 9.55 -0.66
CA CYS A 179 -1.28 10.83 -0.79
C CYS A 179 -1.59 11.57 -2.10
N TYR A 180 -2.08 10.88 -3.13
CA TYR A 180 -2.38 11.52 -4.41
C TYR A 180 -3.44 12.61 -4.24
N GLY A 181 -3.17 13.78 -4.82
CA GLY A 181 -4.02 14.96 -4.70
C GLY A 181 -4.00 15.65 -3.33
N LYS A 182 -3.34 15.07 -2.31
CA LYS A 182 -3.14 15.68 -0.98
C LYS A 182 -1.77 16.31 -0.83
N ILE A 183 -0.76 15.68 -1.43
CA ILE A 183 0.58 16.25 -1.56
C ILE A 183 0.65 16.93 -2.92
N ALA A 184 0.91 18.24 -2.92
CA ALA A 184 1.08 18.99 -4.17
C ALA A 184 2.31 18.44 -4.93
N PRO A 185 2.18 18.12 -6.23
CA PRO A 185 3.33 17.68 -7.03
C PRO A 185 4.39 18.77 -7.12
N PRO A 186 5.66 18.41 -7.39
CA PRO A 186 6.72 19.39 -7.60
C PRO A 186 6.36 20.35 -8.74
N THR A 187 6.69 21.62 -8.59
CA THR A 187 6.47 22.64 -9.62
C THR A 187 7.63 22.72 -10.63
N ASP A 188 8.74 22.10 -10.30
CA ASP A 188 9.95 22.01 -11.13
C ASP A 188 10.44 20.56 -11.22
N ARG A 189 11.52 20.34 -12.00
CA ARG A 189 12.12 19.03 -12.23
C ARG A 189 13.46 18.85 -11.48
N THR A 190 13.68 19.58 -10.41
CA THR A 190 14.89 19.44 -9.62
C THR A 190 14.85 18.19 -8.75
N LEU A 191 16.03 17.60 -8.49
CA LEU A 191 16.17 16.49 -7.55
C LEU A 191 15.63 16.86 -6.16
N LEU A 192 15.94 18.07 -5.68
CA LEU A 192 15.48 18.56 -4.39
C LEU A 192 13.96 18.58 -4.28
N SER A 193 13.26 19.06 -5.29
CA SER A 193 11.79 19.09 -5.31
C SER A 193 11.20 17.68 -5.32
N ALA A 194 11.81 16.74 -6.05
CA ALA A 194 11.40 15.33 -6.05
C ALA A 194 11.63 14.71 -4.66
N MET A 195 12.79 14.94 -4.04
CA MET A 195 13.12 14.45 -2.69
C MET A 195 12.12 14.97 -1.65
N ILE A 196 11.77 16.27 -1.70
CA ILE A 196 10.78 16.87 -0.80
C ILE A 196 9.41 16.21 -1.00
N TYR A 197 9.01 15.97 -2.24
CA TYR A 197 7.73 15.32 -2.55
C TYR A 197 7.64 13.92 -1.94
N TYR A 198 8.62 13.06 -2.23
CA TYR A 198 8.67 11.71 -1.69
C TYR A 198 8.90 11.68 -0.17
N GLY A 199 9.68 12.62 0.37
CA GLY A 199 9.86 12.79 1.81
C GLY A 199 8.55 13.09 2.53
N LYS A 200 7.67 13.90 1.93
CA LYS A 200 6.31 14.14 2.47
C LYS A 200 5.46 12.87 2.45
N GLU A 201 5.55 12.06 1.39
CA GLU A 201 4.85 10.78 1.32
C GLU A 201 5.33 9.82 2.43
N LEU A 202 6.65 9.71 2.62
CA LEU A 202 7.24 8.90 3.71
C LEU A 202 6.79 9.39 5.08
N TYR A 203 6.74 10.71 5.30
CA TYR A 203 6.19 11.28 6.53
C TYR A 203 4.73 10.88 6.78
N VAL A 204 3.91 10.83 5.73
CA VAL A 204 2.52 10.34 5.85
C VAL A 204 2.49 8.85 6.19
N LYS A 205 3.38 8.04 5.58
CA LYS A 205 3.53 6.61 5.95
C LYS A 205 3.89 6.45 7.43
N ASP A 206 4.82 7.27 7.96
CA ASP A 206 5.16 7.27 9.38
C ASP A 206 3.97 7.56 10.30
N LYS A 207 3.06 8.41 9.86
CA LYS A 207 1.87 8.76 10.65
C LYS A 207 0.73 7.75 10.51
N LEU A 208 0.56 7.10 9.35
CA LEU A 208 -0.58 6.23 9.09
C LEU A 208 -0.29 4.74 9.32
N ILE A 209 0.97 4.33 9.21
CA ILE A 209 1.43 2.95 9.46
C ILE A 209 2.68 2.93 10.35
N PRO A 210 2.66 3.57 11.55
CA PRO A 210 3.82 3.67 12.43
C PRO A 210 4.32 2.30 12.93
N PHE A 211 3.48 1.27 12.87
CA PHE A 211 3.78 -0.10 13.27
C PHE A 211 4.57 -0.89 12.22
N TYR A 212 4.86 -0.30 11.04
CA TYR A 212 5.75 -0.87 10.03
C TYR A 212 7.16 -0.28 10.18
N SER A 213 8.22 -1.08 9.87
CA SER A 213 9.59 -0.60 9.87
C SER A 213 9.85 0.41 8.75
N ASP A 214 10.87 1.24 8.92
CA ASP A 214 11.26 2.24 7.92
C ASP A 214 11.65 1.58 6.59
N ALA A 215 12.33 0.44 6.64
CA ALA A 215 12.67 -0.33 5.45
C ALA A 215 11.43 -0.70 4.65
N VAL A 216 10.39 -1.23 5.30
CA VAL A 216 9.12 -1.60 4.64
C VAL A 216 8.41 -0.38 4.07
N LYS A 217 8.35 0.74 4.80
CA LYS A 217 7.70 2.00 4.34
C LYS A 217 8.36 2.56 3.08
N ILE A 218 9.69 2.41 2.97
CA ILE A 218 10.49 2.87 1.82
C ILE A 218 10.45 1.86 0.66
N GLY A 219 10.13 0.60 0.94
CA GLY A 219 10.21 -0.50 -0.02
C GLY A 219 11.62 -1.10 -0.13
N TYR A 220 12.42 -0.99 0.93
CA TYR A 220 13.78 -1.53 1.02
C TYR A 220 13.79 -2.80 1.87
N THR A 221 14.84 -3.61 1.67
CA THR A 221 15.26 -4.58 2.67
C THR A 221 16.00 -3.89 3.82
N GLU A 222 16.02 -4.49 5.00
CA GLU A 222 16.80 -3.98 6.13
C GLU A 222 18.29 -3.79 5.76
N THR A 223 18.86 -4.71 4.95
CA THR A 223 20.24 -4.62 4.47
C THR A 223 20.45 -3.41 3.56
N GLN A 224 19.49 -3.09 2.68
CA GLN A 224 19.56 -1.90 1.83
C GLN A 224 19.48 -0.61 2.64
N LEU A 225 18.57 -0.57 3.64
CA LEU A 225 18.47 0.59 4.52
C LEU A 225 19.76 0.82 5.32
N GLN A 226 20.32 -0.23 5.91
CA GLN A 226 21.60 -0.16 6.61
C GLN A 226 22.75 0.28 5.70
N PHE A 227 22.78 -0.21 4.46
CA PHE A 227 23.77 0.23 3.48
C PHE A 227 23.64 1.73 3.19
N CYS A 228 22.42 2.23 2.97
CA CYS A 228 22.19 3.66 2.74
C CYS A 228 22.64 4.51 3.93
N GLN A 229 22.30 4.10 5.15
CA GLN A 229 22.70 4.79 6.38
C GLN A 229 24.22 4.82 6.56
N ALA A 230 24.90 3.69 6.31
CA ALA A 230 26.34 3.59 6.44
C ALA A 230 27.11 4.38 5.36
N ASN A 231 26.49 4.64 4.21
CA ASN A 231 27.13 5.28 3.05
C ASN A 231 26.53 6.65 2.73
N GLU A 232 25.75 7.24 3.61
CA GLU A 232 25.03 8.50 3.38
C GLU A 232 25.97 9.61 2.89
N TYR A 233 27.11 9.80 3.54
CA TYR A 233 28.10 10.80 3.14
C TYR A 233 28.58 10.62 1.69
N TYR A 234 28.91 9.40 1.29
CA TYR A 234 29.38 9.10 -0.06
C TYR A 234 28.30 9.27 -1.11
N MET A 235 27.06 8.92 -0.77
CA MET A 235 25.91 9.12 -1.65
C MET A 235 25.69 10.62 -1.91
N TRP A 236 25.72 11.44 -0.86
CA TRP A 236 25.58 12.90 -1.01
C TRP A 236 26.74 13.51 -1.79
N SER A 237 28.01 13.15 -1.50
CA SER A 237 29.16 13.65 -2.25
C SER A 237 29.05 13.34 -3.74
N ASN A 238 28.67 12.11 -4.07
CA ASN A 238 28.48 11.71 -5.47
C ASN A 238 27.38 12.50 -6.18
N LEU A 239 26.25 12.76 -5.50
CA LEU A 239 25.14 13.54 -6.06
C LEU A 239 25.45 15.02 -6.27
N VAL A 240 26.38 15.59 -5.50
CA VAL A 240 26.76 17.01 -5.58
C VAL A 240 27.90 17.23 -6.57
N GLU A 241 28.80 16.25 -6.73
CA GLU A 241 30.01 16.37 -7.57
C GLU A 241 29.76 15.97 -9.04
N ASN A 242 28.66 15.24 -9.35
CA ASN A 242 28.26 14.77 -10.68
C ASN A 242 26.90 15.28 -11.10
#